data_67014a3aeac103c47d0ba82dd3573d36
#
_entry.id   67014a3aeac103c47d0ba82dd3573d36
#
_cell.length_a   1.000
_cell.length_b   1.000
_cell.length_c   1.000
_cell.angle_alpha   90.00
_cell.angle_beta   90.00
_cell.angle_gamma   90.00
#
_symmetry.space_group_name_H-M   'P 1'
#
loop_
_entity.id
_entity.type
_entity.pdbx_description
1 polymer ?
#
loop_
_entity_poly.entity_id
_entity_poly.type
_entity_poly.pdbx_seq_one_letter_code
_entity_poly.pdbx_strand_id
1 'polypeptide(L)'
;MEFSQKLYQAAKPIINDIYEDDFIQKMLSGDIGADALRHYLKADAAYLKEFTNLYALLIPKMNSMNDVKFLVEQIEFMVEGEVLALAHDILAQIVGESYEEIIKTKVWPPSGDHYIKHMYFQAHSRENAIYTIAAMAPCPYIYAELAKRSQSDHKLNREKDTAKWFDFYSTEMDDIINVFEALMNKLAESMSDKELEQVKQVFLESCIHERRFFNMAMTLEQWEFGGKVND
;
A
#
# COMPACT_ATOMS: atom_id res chain seq x y z
N MET A 1 22.29 6.03 -11.82
CA MET A 1 21.27 5.61 -10.83
C MET A 1 19.93 5.75 -11.51
N GLU A 2 19.16 4.69 -11.55
CA GLU A 2 17.83 4.65 -12.13
C GLU A 2 16.85 5.57 -11.39
N PHE A 3 15.78 5.97 -12.05
CA PHE A 3 14.83 6.92 -11.46
C PHE A 3 14.09 6.34 -10.24
N SER A 4 13.66 5.08 -10.33
CA SER A 4 13.07 4.36 -9.20
C SER A 4 13.95 4.36 -7.95
N GLN A 5 15.25 4.11 -8.12
CA GLN A 5 16.22 4.13 -7.02
C GLN A 5 16.37 5.51 -6.37
N LYS A 6 16.25 6.60 -7.16
CA LYS A 6 16.24 7.97 -6.62
C LYS A 6 14.99 8.21 -5.76
N LEU A 7 13.83 7.69 -6.18
CA LEU A 7 12.58 7.77 -5.42
C LEU A 7 12.71 7.03 -4.08
N TYR A 8 13.21 5.81 -4.10
CA TYR A 8 13.41 5.00 -2.90
C TYR A 8 14.39 5.63 -1.91
N GLN A 9 15.50 6.19 -2.42
CA GLN A 9 16.43 6.93 -1.55
C GLN A 9 15.76 8.15 -0.90
N ALA A 10 14.95 8.89 -1.66
CA ALA A 10 14.23 10.04 -1.13
C ALA A 10 13.16 9.66 -0.08
N ALA A 11 12.56 8.47 -0.21
CA ALA A 11 11.56 7.97 0.72
C ALA A 11 12.12 7.40 2.04
N LYS A 12 13.42 7.08 2.10
CA LYS A 12 14.04 6.46 3.30
C LYS A 12 13.71 7.14 4.62
N PRO A 13 13.74 8.47 4.75
CA PRO A 13 13.38 9.12 6.01
C PRO A 13 11.94 8.81 6.43
N ILE A 14 10.99 8.85 5.48
CA ILE A 14 9.57 8.56 5.75
C ILE A 14 9.38 7.10 6.15
N ILE A 15 10.05 6.16 5.45
CA ILE A 15 9.99 4.73 5.77
C ILE A 15 10.58 4.45 7.15
N ASN A 16 11.67 5.14 7.52
CA ASN A 16 12.24 5.04 8.86
C ASN A 16 11.25 5.49 9.93
N ASP A 17 10.55 6.60 9.68
CA ASP A 17 9.51 7.09 10.60
C ASP A 17 8.36 6.08 10.72
N ILE A 18 7.88 5.50 9.59
CA ILE A 18 6.84 4.47 9.60
C ILE A 18 7.27 3.27 10.44
N TYR A 19 8.53 2.83 10.27
CA TYR A 19 9.05 1.68 11.03
C TYR A 19 9.03 1.91 12.53
N GLU A 20 9.29 3.13 12.99
CA GLU A 20 9.29 3.49 14.41
C GLU A 20 7.91 3.88 14.94
N ASP A 21 6.88 4.02 14.08
CA ASP A 21 5.51 4.33 14.50
C ASP A 21 4.85 3.14 15.22
N ASP A 22 3.89 3.45 16.09
CA ASP A 22 3.25 2.50 17.01
C ASP A 22 2.66 1.26 16.33
N PHE A 23 2.08 1.39 15.13
CA PHE A 23 1.51 0.24 14.42
C PHE A 23 2.57 -0.82 14.16
N ILE A 24 3.67 -0.43 13.54
CA ILE A 24 4.76 -1.38 13.20
C ILE A 24 5.46 -1.89 14.46
N GLN A 25 5.73 -1.03 15.44
CA GLN A 25 6.38 -1.45 16.68
C GLN A 25 5.54 -2.46 17.47
N LYS A 26 4.21 -2.29 17.51
CA LYS A 26 3.30 -3.24 18.15
C LYS A 26 3.09 -4.52 17.33
N MET A 27 3.15 -4.43 16.00
CA MET A 27 3.21 -5.61 15.13
C MET A 27 4.48 -6.42 15.38
N LEU A 28 5.65 -5.77 15.50
CA LEU A 28 6.93 -6.45 15.79
C LEU A 28 6.89 -7.18 17.14
N SER A 29 6.41 -6.53 18.20
CA SER A 29 6.29 -7.14 19.52
C SER A 29 5.17 -8.16 19.66
N GLY A 30 4.17 -8.11 18.76
CA GLY A 30 2.94 -8.89 18.86
C GLY A 30 1.92 -8.37 19.86
N ASP A 31 2.07 -7.11 20.28
CA ASP A 31 1.19 -6.46 21.28
C ASP A 31 0.13 -5.55 20.62
N ILE A 32 -0.06 -5.66 19.32
CA ILE A 32 -1.08 -4.88 18.61
C ILE A 32 -2.48 -5.30 19.05
N GLY A 33 -3.33 -4.30 19.33
CA GLY A 33 -4.70 -4.54 19.79
C GLY A 33 -5.63 -5.04 18.68
N ALA A 34 -6.54 -5.96 19.04
CA ALA A 34 -7.53 -6.51 18.10
C ALA A 34 -8.39 -5.43 17.42
N ASP A 35 -8.73 -4.36 18.12
CA ASP A 35 -9.52 -3.26 17.55
C ASP A 35 -8.77 -2.50 16.46
N ALA A 36 -7.47 -2.26 16.64
CA ALA A 36 -6.61 -1.65 15.63
C ALA A 36 -6.50 -2.54 14.39
N LEU A 37 -6.29 -3.85 14.56
CA LEU A 37 -6.25 -4.79 13.43
C LEU A 37 -7.60 -4.89 12.72
N ARG A 38 -8.71 -4.95 13.45
CA ARG A 38 -10.05 -4.97 12.87
C ARG A 38 -10.33 -3.70 12.07
N HIS A 39 -9.94 -2.56 12.59
CA HIS A 39 -10.09 -1.27 11.89
C HIS A 39 -9.23 -1.22 10.63
N TYR A 40 -7.97 -1.65 10.72
CA TYR A 40 -7.06 -1.77 9.58
C TYR A 40 -7.66 -2.66 8.48
N LEU A 41 -8.06 -3.90 8.81
CA LEU A 41 -8.58 -4.87 7.84
C LEU A 41 -9.82 -4.35 7.10
N LYS A 42 -10.73 -3.67 7.79
CA LYS A 42 -11.92 -3.06 7.18
C LYS A 42 -11.58 -1.94 6.21
N ALA A 43 -10.66 -1.06 6.59
CA ALA A 43 -10.21 0.03 5.75
C ALA A 43 -9.43 -0.48 4.54
N ASP A 44 -8.58 -1.49 4.76
CA ASP A 44 -7.75 -2.08 3.73
C ASP A 44 -8.57 -2.82 2.66
N ALA A 45 -9.61 -3.56 3.06
CA ALA A 45 -10.54 -4.19 2.11
C ALA A 45 -11.19 -3.16 1.16
N ALA A 46 -11.57 -1.99 1.67
CA ALA A 46 -12.11 -0.91 0.85
C ALA A 46 -11.03 -0.28 -0.04
N TYR A 47 -9.81 -0.08 0.51
CA TYR A 47 -8.66 0.45 -0.22
C TYR A 47 -8.26 -0.45 -1.40
N LEU A 48 -8.11 -1.75 -1.20
CA LEU A 48 -7.71 -2.70 -2.23
C LEU A 48 -8.70 -2.77 -3.39
N LYS A 49 -10.00 -2.62 -3.12
CA LYS A 49 -11.01 -2.50 -4.18
C LYS A 49 -10.75 -1.30 -5.09
N GLU A 50 -10.47 -0.15 -4.51
CA GLU A 50 -10.18 1.07 -5.27
C GLU A 50 -8.80 1.00 -5.95
N PHE A 51 -7.83 0.34 -5.32
CA PHE A 51 -6.51 0.10 -5.89
C PHE A 51 -6.61 -0.77 -7.16
N THR A 52 -7.49 -1.78 -7.16
CA THR A 52 -7.80 -2.59 -8.35
C THR A 52 -8.34 -1.74 -9.50
N ASN A 53 -9.25 -0.80 -9.22
CA ASN A 53 -9.78 0.12 -10.22
C ASN A 53 -8.68 1.02 -10.83
N LEU A 54 -7.67 1.40 -10.06
CA LEU A 54 -6.54 2.21 -10.55
C LEU A 54 -5.69 1.46 -11.59
N TYR A 55 -5.49 0.15 -11.45
CA TYR A 55 -4.87 -0.65 -12.51
C TYR A 55 -5.65 -0.59 -13.81
N ALA A 56 -6.98 -0.67 -13.76
CA ALA A 56 -7.83 -0.57 -14.95
C ALA A 56 -7.71 0.82 -15.63
N LEU A 57 -7.59 1.90 -14.85
CA LEU A 57 -7.39 3.25 -15.37
C LEU A 57 -6.01 3.48 -16.02
N LEU A 58 -5.03 2.65 -15.70
CA LEU A 58 -3.72 2.68 -16.34
C LEU A 58 -3.73 2.04 -17.73
N ILE A 59 -4.60 1.06 -18.01
CA ILE A 59 -4.64 0.31 -19.27
C ILE A 59 -4.64 1.23 -20.50
N PRO A 60 -5.53 2.23 -20.62
CA PRO A 60 -5.59 3.10 -21.82
C PRO A 60 -4.35 4.02 -21.95
N LYS A 61 -3.52 4.13 -20.94
CA LYS A 61 -2.31 4.96 -20.92
C LYS A 61 -1.04 4.17 -21.29
N MET A 62 -1.14 2.86 -21.46
CA MET A 62 0.00 2.00 -21.80
C MET A 62 0.25 2.00 -23.30
N ASN A 63 1.53 2.06 -23.69
CA ASN A 63 1.95 2.05 -25.09
C ASN A 63 2.32 0.64 -25.61
N SER A 64 2.34 -0.35 -24.75
CA SER A 64 2.75 -1.72 -25.09
C SER A 64 1.74 -2.73 -24.54
N MET A 65 1.43 -3.75 -25.36
CA MET A 65 0.55 -4.84 -24.94
C MET A 65 1.15 -5.68 -23.80
N ASN A 66 2.47 -5.69 -23.63
CA ASN A 66 3.11 -6.36 -22.49
C ASN A 66 2.82 -5.60 -21.18
N ASP A 67 2.85 -4.24 -21.22
CA ASP A 67 2.50 -3.43 -20.06
C ASP A 67 1.00 -3.61 -19.72
N VAL A 68 0.14 -3.68 -20.75
CA VAL A 68 -1.30 -3.98 -20.56
C VAL A 68 -1.51 -5.35 -19.93
N LYS A 69 -0.81 -6.38 -20.44
CA LYS A 69 -0.91 -7.75 -19.91
C LYS A 69 -0.58 -7.78 -18.42
N PHE A 70 0.51 -7.13 -18.02
CA PHE A 70 0.88 -7.03 -16.61
C PHE A 70 -0.25 -6.41 -15.76
N LEU A 71 -0.86 -5.30 -16.23
CA LEU A 71 -1.96 -4.66 -15.49
C LEU A 71 -3.17 -5.58 -15.35
N VAL A 72 -3.47 -6.38 -16.38
CA VAL A 72 -4.54 -7.38 -16.32
C VAL A 72 -4.21 -8.48 -15.31
N GLU A 73 -2.97 -8.98 -15.31
CA GLU A 73 -2.49 -9.97 -14.33
C GLU A 73 -2.60 -9.43 -12.89
N GLN A 74 -2.31 -8.14 -12.68
CA GLN A 74 -2.50 -7.52 -11.36
C GLN A 74 -3.99 -7.39 -10.98
N ILE A 75 -4.87 -7.10 -11.92
CA ILE A 75 -6.32 -7.08 -11.67
C ILE A 75 -6.81 -8.49 -11.30
N GLU A 76 -6.40 -9.51 -12.04
CA GLU A 76 -6.72 -10.91 -11.73
C GLU A 76 -6.23 -11.29 -10.33
N PHE A 77 -4.97 -11.02 -10.01
CA PHE A 77 -4.39 -11.26 -8.69
C PHE A 77 -5.20 -10.60 -7.56
N MET A 78 -5.63 -9.35 -7.76
CA MET A 78 -6.42 -8.61 -6.78
C MET A 78 -7.85 -9.14 -6.64
N VAL A 79 -8.46 -9.60 -7.74
CA VAL A 79 -9.85 -10.10 -7.76
C VAL A 79 -9.94 -11.52 -7.23
N GLU A 80 -9.00 -12.39 -7.59
CA GLU A 80 -8.93 -13.76 -7.07
C GLU A 80 -8.60 -13.78 -5.58
N GLY A 81 -7.81 -12.81 -5.13
CA GLY A 81 -7.61 -12.49 -3.71
C GLY A 81 -6.91 -13.56 -2.87
N GLU A 82 -6.58 -14.74 -3.42
CA GLU A 82 -6.08 -15.88 -2.66
C GLU A 82 -4.78 -15.57 -1.90
N VAL A 83 -3.85 -14.87 -2.54
CA VAL A 83 -2.54 -14.57 -1.95
C VAL A 83 -2.63 -13.46 -0.91
N LEU A 84 -3.37 -12.38 -1.20
CA LEU A 84 -3.59 -11.29 -0.22
C LEU A 84 -4.48 -11.74 0.94
N ALA A 85 -5.42 -12.67 0.69
CA ALA A 85 -6.22 -13.29 1.74
C ALA A 85 -5.35 -13.94 2.82
N LEU A 86 -4.19 -14.53 2.46
CA LEU A 86 -3.28 -15.12 3.44
C LEU A 86 -2.77 -14.10 4.46
N ALA A 87 -2.36 -12.91 4.01
CA ALA A 87 -1.91 -11.85 4.93
C ALA A 87 -3.05 -11.33 5.81
N HIS A 88 -4.24 -11.16 5.23
CA HIS A 88 -5.42 -10.71 5.96
C HIS A 88 -5.94 -11.76 6.94
N ASP A 89 -5.93 -13.04 6.56
CA ASP A 89 -6.33 -14.15 7.44
C ASP A 89 -5.39 -14.30 8.64
N ILE A 90 -4.08 -14.05 8.49
CA ILE A 90 -3.14 -14.00 9.61
C ILE A 90 -3.61 -12.96 10.64
N LEU A 91 -3.93 -11.75 10.20
CA LEU A 91 -4.39 -10.68 11.09
C LEU A 91 -5.79 -10.95 11.65
N ALA A 92 -6.68 -11.51 10.84
CA ALA A 92 -8.03 -11.89 11.28
C ALA A 92 -8.01 -12.97 12.35
N GLN A 93 -7.11 -13.96 12.25
CA GLN A 93 -6.90 -14.98 13.28
C GLN A 93 -6.44 -14.37 14.62
N ILE A 94 -5.59 -13.34 14.59
CA ILE A 94 -5.17 -12.60 15.79
C ILE A 94 -6.36 -11.89 16.42
N VAL A 95 -7.28 -11.35 15.60
CA VAL A 95 -8.53 -10.74 16.05
C VAL A 95 -9.50 -11.77 16.66
N GLY A 96 -9.39 -13.04 16.25
CA GLY A 96 -10.29 -14.12 16.65
C GLY A 96 -11.58 -14.20 15.82
N GLU A 97 -11.59 -13.62 14.63
CA GLU A 97 -12.71 -13.62 13.68
C GLU A 97 -12.22 -14.05 12.30
N SER A 98 -13.11 -14.46 11.38
CA SER A 98 -12.72 -14.62 9.98
C SER A 98 -12.62 -13.28 9.27
N TYR A 99 -11.75 -13.18 8.27
CA TYR A 99 -11.62 -11.96 7.46
C TYR A 99 -12.97 -11.56 6.83
N GLU A 100 -13.72 -12.53 6.31
CA GLU A 100 -15.05 -12.29 5.73
C GLU A 100 -16.03 -11.66 6.73
N GLU A 101 -16.03 -12.10 7.98
CA GLU A 101 -16.89 -11.50 9.02
C GLU A 101 -16.46 -10.06 9.35
N ILE A 102 -15.16 -9.83 9.46
CA ILE A 102 -14.61 -8.50 9.76
C ILE A 102 -15.05 -7.48 8.72
N ILE A 103 -14.96 -7.81 7.42
CA ILE A 103 -15.23 -6.87 6.33
C ILE A 103 -16.70 -6.69 5.95
N LYS A 104 -17.64 -7.44 6.59
CA LYS A 104 -19.09 -7.22 6.42
C LYS A 104 -19.53 -5.80 6.79
N THR A 105 -18.87 -5.22 7.76
CA THR A 105 -19.07 -3.82 8.12
C THR A 105 -17.92 -2.97 7.62
N LYS A 106 -18.25 -1.99 6.80
CA LYS A 106 -17.25 -1.12 6.17
C LYS A 106 -16.73 -0.06 7.14
N VAL A 107 -15.46 0.25 7.01
CA VAL A 107 -14.82 1.43 7.58
C VAL A 107 -14.09 2.13 6.44
N TRP A 108 -14.36 3.43 6.28
CA TRP A 108 -13.68 4.25 5.29
C TRP A 108 -13.19 5.53 5.95
N PRO A 109 -12.01 5.51 6.58
CA PRO A 109 -11.50 6.65 7.35
C PRO A 109 -11.03 7.79 6.44
N PRO A 110 -10.99 9.04 6.94
CA PRO A 110 -10.46 10.21 6.23
C PRO A 110 -9.08 9.96 5.59
N SER A 111 -8.17 9.29 6.29
CA SER A 111 -6.83 8.95 5.76
C SER A 111 -6.89 8.02 4.56
N GLY A 112 -7.73 6.99 4.57
CA GLY A 112 -7.95 6.09 3.43
C GLY A 112 -8.58 6.82 2.24
N ASP A 113 -9.61 7.62 2.50
CA ASP A 113 -10.28 8.44 1.49
C ASP A 113 -9.30 9.43 0.81
N HIS A 114 -8.47 10.11 1.60
CA HIS A 114 -7.50 11.05 1.06
C HIS A 114 -6.44 10.34 0.20
N TYR A 115 -5.95 9.18 0.65
CA TYR A 115 -4.95 8.42 -0.10
C TYR A 115 -5.48 7.96 -1.47
N ILE A 116 -6.66 7.36 -1.51
CA ILE A 116 -7.28 6.95 -2.77
C ILE A 116 -7.59 8.14 -3.68
N LYS A 117 -8.08 9.24 -3.13
CA LYS A 117 -8.31 10.48 -3.91
C LYS A 117 -7.02 11.06 -4.49
N HIS A 118 -5.89 10.98 -3.76
CA HIS A 118 -4.59 11.36 -4.29
C HIS A 118 -4.23 10.53 -5.54
N MET A 119 -4.40 9.20 -5.49
CA MET A 119 -4.14 8.32 -6.64
C MET A 119 -5.09 8.60 -7.81
N TYR A 120 -6.39 8.74 -7.56
CA TYR A 120 -7.37 9.08 -8.60
C TYR A 120 -7.10 10.45 -9.22
N PHE A 121 -6.67 11.42 -8.44
CA PHE A 121 -6.25 12.71 -8.98
C PHE A 121 -5.13 12.54 -10.00
N GLN A 122 -4.11 11.74 -9.73
CA GLN A 122 -3.05 11.46 -10.69
C GLN A 122 -3.59 10.70 -11.90
N ALA A 123 -4.47 9.73 -11.71
CA ALA A 123 -5.03 8.92 -12.79
C ALA A 123 -5.88 9.74 -13.76
N HIS A 124 -6.64 10.71 -13.28
CA HIS A 124 -7.56 11.50 -14.11
C HIS A 124 -6.98 12.83 -14.61
N SER A 125 -6.07 13.46 -13.85
CA SER A 125 -5.53 14.78 -14.18
C SER A 125 -4.23 14.75 -15.00
N ARG A 126 -3.55 13.60 -15.08
CA ARG A 126 -2.29 13.43 -15.79
C ARG A 126 -2.42 12.46 -16.96
N GLU A 127 -1.93 12.86 -18.13
CA GLU A 127 -1.90 11.97 -19.31
C GLU A 127 -0.85 10.88 -19.16
N ASN A 128 0.37 11.25 -18.69
CA ASN A 128 1.46 10.31 -18.51
C ASN A 128 1.21 9.39 -17.32
N ALA A 129 1.20 8.09 -17.58
CA ALA A 129 0.94 7.03 -16.61
C ALA A 129 1.89 7.03 -15.41
N ILE A 130 3.11 7.56 -15.57
CA ILE A 130 4.14 7.56 -14.51
C ILE A 130 3.65 8.21 -13.21
N TYR A 131 2.78 9.23 -13.29
CA TYR A 131 2.25 9.89 -12.10
C TYR A 131 1.33 8.95 -11.30
N THR A 132 0.48 8.20 -12.00
CA THR A 132 -0.39 7.21 -11.35
C THR A 132 0.43 6.06 -10.79
N ILE A 133 1.40 5.55 -11.56
CA ILE A 133 2.30 4.49 -11.13
C ILE A 133 3.10 4.93 -9.90
N ALA A 134 3.64 6.15 -9.89
CA ALA A 134 4.37 6.71 -8.75
C ALA A 134 3.47 6.91 -7.51
N ALA A 135 2.18 7.16 -7.71
CA ALA A 135 1.23 7.23 -6.60
C ALA A 135 0.87 5.85 -6.03
N MET A 136 0.90 4.80 -6.84
CA MET A 136 0.57 3.43 -6.45
C MET A 136 1.78 2.66 -5.89
N ALA A 137 2.97 2.85 -6.46
CA ALA A 137 4.17 2.09 -6.15
C ALA A 137 4.61 2.10 -4.67
N PRO A 138 4.40 3.17 -3.86
CA PRO A 138 4.74 3.15 -2.44
C PRO A 138 4.07 2.04 -1.65
N CYS A 139 2.83 1.66 -1.97
CA CYS A 139 2.10 0.63 -1.24
C CYS A 139 2.90 -0.70 -1.16
N PRO A 140 3.13 -1.46 -2.22
CA PRO A 140 3.88 -2.72 -2.13
C PRO A 140 5.33 -2.49 -1.67
N TYR A 141 5.96 -1.39 -2.06
CA TYR A 141 7.34 -1.09 -1.72
C TYR A 141 7.56 -0.90 -0.21
N ILE A 142 6.72 -0.09 0.44
CA ILE A 142 6.83 0.16 1.88
C ILE A 142 6.59 -1.11 2.68
N TYR A 143 5.56 -1.90 2.35
CA TYR A 143 5.29 -3.17 3.02
C TYR A 143 6.48 -4.12 2.93
N ALA A 144 7.07 -4.27 1.74
CA ALA A 144 8.27 -5.10 1.55
C ALA A 144 9.48 -4.58 2.34
N GLU A 145 9.74 -3.26 2.33
CA GLU A 145 10.89 -2.67 3.05
C GLU A 145 10.75 -2.83 4.57
N LEU A 146 9.56 -2.58 5.12
CA LEU A 146 9.27 -2.78 6.53
C LEU A 146 9.45 -4.26 6.92
N ALA A 147 8.95 -5.17 6.09
CA ALA A 147 9.03 -6.60 6.30
C ALA A 147 10.48 -7.11 6.19
N LYS A 148 11.22 -6.73 5.15
CA LYS A 148 12.64 -7.10 5.00
C LYS A 148 13.50 -6.59 6.17
N ARG A 149 13.27 -5.35 6.60
CA ARG A 149 13.95 -4.77 7.76
C ARG A 149 13.67 -5.56 9.03
N SER A 150 12.42 -5.99 9.24
CA SER A 150 12.01 -6.75 10.42
C SER A 150 12.73 -8.08 10.58
N GLN A 151 13.14 -8.74 9.46
CA GLN A 151 13.80 -10.04 9.49
C GLN A 151 15.11 -10.04 10.28
N SER A 152 15.80 -8.91 10.35
CA SER A 152 17.04 -8.74 11.11
C SER A 152 16.85 -7.98 12.43
N ASP A 153 15.61 -7.55 12.74
CA ASP A 153 15.33 -6.79 13.96
C ASP A 153 15.06 -7.73 15.15
N HIS A 154 15.82 -7.56 16.22
CA HIS A 154 15.63 -8.30 17.47
C HIS A 154 14.27 -8.01 18.17
N LYS A 155 13.56 -6.94 17.76
CA LYS A 155 12.22 -6.62 18.26
C LYS A 155 11.15 -7.55 17.69
N LEU A 156 11.41 -8.22 16.54
CA LEU A 156 10.44 -9.14 15.94
C LEU A 156 10.27 -10.38 16.82
N ASN A 157 9.12 -10.47 17.46
CA ASN A 157 8.76 -11.62 18.28
C ASN A 157 8.26 -12.79 17.42
N ARG A 158 9.16 -13.73 17.15
CA ARG A 158 8.90 -14.92 16.32
C ARG A 158 7.88 -15.90 16.90
N GLU A 159 7.53 -15.76 18.18
CA GLU A 159 6.52 -16.60 18.83
C GLU A 159 5.09 -16.09 18.60
N LYS A 160 4.96 -14.89 18.02
CA LYS A 160 3.66 -14.25 17.74
C LYS A 160 3.26 -14.43 16.28
N ASP A 161 1.96 -14.58 16.04
CA ASP A 161 1.42 -14.74 14.68
C ASP A 161 1.65 -13.51 13.80
N THR A 162 1.83 -12.33 14.37
CA THR A 162 2.22 -11.11 13.64
C THR A 162 3.52 -11.26 12.88
N ALA A 163 4.45 -12.13 13.30
CA ALA A 163 5.68 -12.42 12.57
C ALA A 163 5.40 -13.01 11.18
N LYS A 164 4.34 -13.81 11.02
CA LYS A 164 3.93 -14.40 9.74
C LYS A 164 3.53 -13.33 8.70
N TRP A 165 2.95 -12.22 9.17
CA TRP A 165 2.63 -11.08 8.31
C TRP A 165 3.90 -10.44 7.72
N PHE A 166 4.95 -10.24 8.53
CA PHE A 166 6.24 -9.77 8.03
C PHE A 166 6.91 -10.79 7.10
N ASP A 167 6.81 -12.09 7.42
CA ASP A 167 7.36 -13.13 6.55
C ASP A 167 6.70 -13.09 5.17
N PHE A 168 5.37 -12.97 5.10
CA PHE A 168 4.63 -12.83 3.86
C PHE A 168 5.13 -11.65 3.02
N TYR A 169 5.11 -10.42 3.56
CA TYR A 169 5.49 -9.23 2.80
C TYR A 169 6.99 -9.15 2.48
N SER A 170 7.83 -9.93 3.14
CA SER A 170 9.26 -9.99 2.83
C SER A 170 9.59 -10.74 1.53
N THR A 171 8.67 -11.54 1.01
CA THR A 171 8.86 -12.41 -0.16
C THR A 171 7.89 -12.16 -1.30
N GLU A 172 6.63 -11.83 -1.01
CA GLU A 172 5.55 -11.84 -2.01
C GLU A 172 5.44 -10.55 -2.84
N MET A 173 6.19 -9.48 -2.49
CA MET A 173 6.04 -8.18 -3.15
C MET A 173 7.07 -7.91 -4.26
N ASP A 174 8.09 -8.73 -4.40
CA ASP A 174 9.22 -8.43 -5.30
C ASP A 174 8.80 -8.33 -6.77
N ASP A 175 7.91 -9.19 -7.24
CA ASP A 175 7.47 -9.18 -8.64
C ASP A 175 6.73 -7.90 -9.02
N ILE A 176 5.79 -7.46 -8.20
CA ILE A 176 5.05 -6.21 -8.45
C ILE A 176 5.96 -4.98 -8.33
N ILE A 177 6.90 -4.97 -7.37
CA ILE A 177 7.87 -3.89 -7.20
C ILE A 177 8.74 -3.79 -8.45
N ASN A 178 9.30 -4.91 -8.93
CA ASN A 178 10.16 -4.95 -10.11
C ASN A 178 9.45 -4.40 -11.36
N VAL A 179 8.16 -4.68 -11.53
CA VAL A 179 7.40 -4.16 -12.67
C VAL A 179 7.10 -2.67 -12.52
N PHE A 180 6.72 -2.20 -11.33
CA PHE A 180 6.56 -0.76 -11.11
C PHE A 180 7.88 -0.01 -11.34
N GLU A 181 9.02 -0.56 -10.90
CA GLU A 181 10.34 0.01 -11.19
C GLU A 181 10.62 0.10 -12.68
N ALA A 182 10.43 -1.01 -13.40
CA ALA A 182 10.66 -1.05 -14.84
C ALA A 182 9.78 -0.03 -15.59
N LEU A 183 8.50 0.08 -15.24
CA LEU A 183 7.57 1.05 -15.82
C LEU A 183 7.99 2.49 -15.51
N MET A 184 8.31 2.80 -14.25
CA MET A 184 8.76 4.13 -13.86
C MET A 184 10.05 4.53 -14.57
N ASN A 185 11.05 3.64 -14.63
CA ASN A 185 12.32 3.90 -15.29
C ASN A 185 12.12 4.14 -16.79
N LYS A 186 11.35 3.27 -17.46
CA LYS A 186 11.03 3.40 -18.89
C LYS A 186 10.32 4.72 -19.22
N LEU A 187 9.30 5.08 -18.45
CA LEU A 187 8.51 6.29 -18.68
C LEU A 187 9.31 7.57 -18.35
N ALA A 188 10.25 7.49 -17.41
CA ALA A 188 11.11 8.61 -17.02
C ALA A 188 12.10 9.02 -18.13
N GLU A 189 12.48 8.12 -19.06
CA GLU A 189 13.48 8.40 -20.09
C GLU A 189 13.14 9.60 -20.98
N SER A 190 11.85 9.86 -21.19
CA SER A 190 11.36 10.96 -22.05
C SER A 190 10.97 12.23 -21.31
N MET A 191 11.20 12.28 -19.98
CA MET A 191 10.73 13.37 -19.14
C MET A 191 11.84 14.37 -18.82
N SER A 192 11.47 15.63 -18.65
CA SER A 192 12.36 16.68 -18.16
C SER A 192 12.62 16.53 -16.65
N ASP A 193 13.75 17.08 -16.17
CA ASP A 193 14.07 17.11 -14.73
C ASP A 193 12.96 17.73 -13.87
N LYS A 194 12.25 18.73 -14.39
CA LYS A 194 11.13 19.37 -13.70
C LYS A 194 9.95 18.43 -13.53
N GLU A 195 9.64 17.64 -14.56
CA GLU A 195 8.56 16.64 -14.50
C GLU A 195 8.95 15.49 -13.58
N LEU A 196 10.20 15.02 -13.65
CA LEU A 196 10.70 13.99 -12.75
C LEU A 196 10.65 14.42 -11.28
N GLU A 197 10.92 15.71 -10.99
CA GLU A 197 10.76 16.24 -9.63
C GLU A 197 9.28 16.23 -9.20
N GLN A 198 8.33 16.52 -10.11
CA GLN A 198 6.90 16.41 -9.80
C GLN A 198 6.49 14.95 -9.52
N VAL A 199 6.98 14.00 -10.30
CA VAL A 199 6.74 12.56 -10.06
C VAL A 199 7.30 12.14 -8.70
N LYS A 200 8.49 12.61 -8.33
CA LYS A 200 9.07 12.38 -7.01
C LYS A 200 8.18 12.91 -5.89
N GLN A 201 7.62 14.10 -6.03
CA GLN A 201 6.68 14.64 -5.03
C GLN A 201 5.44 13.76 -4.88
N VAL A 202 4.84 13.32 -5.98
CA VAL A 202 3.70 12.39 -5.96
C VAL A 202 4.04 11.10 -5.22
N PHE A 203 5.21 10.52 -5.47
CA PHE A 203 5.68 9.32 -4.79
C PHE A 203 5.83 9.54 -3.27
N LEU A 204 6.48 10.64 -2.88
CA LEU A 204 6.70 10.97 -1.46
C LEU A 204 5.38 11.30 -0.73
N GLU A 205 4.43 11.97 -1.39
CA GLU A 205 3.08 12.18 -0.85
C GLU A 205 2.38 10.85 -0.56
N SER A 206 2.49 9.88 -1.47
CA SER A 206 1.95 8.54 -1.24
C SER A 206 2.64 7.81 -0.08
N CYS A 207 3.94 7.97 0.10
CA CYS A 207 4.64 7.44 1.28
C CYS A 207 4.08 8.03 2.60
N ILE A 208 3.74 9.33 2.60
CA ILE A 208 3.11 9.98 3.75
C ILE A 208 1.68 9.44 3.95
N HIS A 209 0.95 9.15 2.87
CA HIS A 209 -0.37 8.54 2.96
C HIS A 209 -0.31 7.12 3.54
N GLU A 210 0.70 6.30 3.18
CA GLU A 210 0.92 5.00 3.81
C GLU A 210 1.13 5.13 5.33
N ARG A 211 1.97 6.07 5.76
CA ARG A 211 2.16 6.35 7.18
C ARG A 211 0.85 6.68 7.90
N ARG A 212 0.02 7.53 7.28
CA ARG A 212 -1.29 7.89 7.82
C ARG A 212 -2.24 6.71 7.85
N PHE A 213 -2.17 5.83 6.85
CA PHE A 213 -3.00 4.64 6.78
C PHE A 213 -2.70 3.68 7.94
N PHE A 214 -1.44 3.45 8.29
CA PHE A 214 -1.10 2.70 9.50
C PHE A 214 -1.58 3.41 10.78
N ASN A 215 -1.36 4.71 10.88
CA ASN A 215 -1.74 5.48 12.07
C ASN A 215 -3.25 5.56 12.29
N MET A 216 -4.07 5.56 11.22
CA MET A 216 -5.53 5.59 11.35
C MET A 216 -6.08 4.33 12.05
N ALA A 217 -5.40 3.19 11.88
CA ALA A 217 -5.77 1.96 12.57
C ALA A 217 -5.51 2.07 14.08
N MET A 218 -4.41 2.72 14.49
CA MET A 218 -4.08 2.92 15.90
C MET A 218 -5.01 3.89 16.62
N THR A 219 -5.50 4.90 15.88
CA THR A 219 -6.41 5.92 16.40
C THR A 219 -7.89 5.55 16.25
N LEU A 220 -8.20 4.46 15.54
CA LEU A 220 -9.55 4.08 15.12
C LEU A 220 -10.24 5.24 14.41
N GLU A 221 -9.52 5.88 13.49
CA GLU A 221 -9.92 7.12 12.83
C GLU A 221 -11.30 6.99 12.18
N GLN A 222 -12.16 7.98 12.40
CA GLN A 222 -13.49 8.09 11.82
C GLN A 222 -13.78 9.52 11.40
N TRP A 223 -14.74 9.68 10.48
CA TRP A 223 -15.25 11.01 10.16
C TRP A 223 -15.91 11.67 11.38
N GLU A 224 -15.68 12.98 11.55
CA GLU A 224 -16.19 13.75 12.70
C GLU A 224 -17.72 13.67 12.85
N PHE A 225 -18.45 13.47 11.75
CA PHE A 225 -19.90 13.43 11.75
C PHE A 225 -20.49 12.03 11.90
N GLY A 226 -19.69 11.02 12.22
CA GLY A 226 -20.07 9.62 12.45
C GLY A 226 -21.06 9.07 11.42
N GLY A 227 -20.95 7.81 11.02
CA GLY A 227 -21.95 7.00 10.28
C GLY A 227 -22.77 7.61 9.12
N LYS A 228 -22.80 8.90 8.90
CA LYS A 228 -23.63 9.57 7.88
C LYS A 228 -23.02 9.58 6.47
N VAL A 229 -21.79 9.11 6.32
CA VAL A 229 -21.06 9.07 5.03
C VAL A 229 -20.92 7.63 4.52
N ASN A 230 -21.35 6.64 5.31
CA ASN A 230 -21.15 5.21 5.01
C ASN A 230 -22.43 4.45 4.62
N ASP A 231 -23.54 5.15 4.38
CA ASP A 231 -24.81 4.56 3.91
C ASP A 231 -24.93 4.58 2.37
#